data_d955210b5e84dc301131b1809503fcab
#
_entry.id   d955210b5e84dc301131b1809503fcab
#
_cell.length_a   1.000
_cell.length_b   1.000
_cell.length_c   1.000
_cell.angle_alpha   90.00
_cell.angle_beta   90.00
_cell.angle_gamma   90.00
#
_symmetry.space_group_name_H-M   'P 1'
#
loop_
_entity.id
_entity.type
_entity.pdbx_description
1 polymer ?
#
loop_
_entity_poly.entity_id
_entity_poly.type
_entity_poly.pdbx_seq_one_letter_code
_entity_poly.pdbx_strand_id
1 'polypeptide(L)'
;MASSPLFPLAGKIIFQESRIAHAFAAMQHILVYIISFCLITRFTQADPIQANIITEEKPSGRKSASGLVIPEKFSNRVKKIGANLYRVGDVTIDSKLQVAVFPAKVNQIIGLIEYALVTDSGKVHESFLSTKIKPGDVHAAMLLLGVKIPGNVSVEIAWQVDGKWTRKSITSCIAQYPLEVASEQENKETDKSFELKPSSWTWTGSRVRPSGILTADESGSILSLQPDSDALSLIAPMIDTSRFGSHVWSKKVPKKDSMVQLFIQAIETEKNTKP
;
A
#
# COMPACT_ATOMS: atom_id res chain seq x y z
N MET A 1 57.79 4.30 -72.10
CA MET A 1 56.61 5.18 -72.12
C MET A 1 55.40 4.28 -72.01
N ALA A 2 54.72 4.31 -70.96
CA ALA A 2 53.30 3.98 -70.71
C ALA A 2 53.09 3.49 -69.30
N SER A 3 52.51 4.32 -68.55
CA SER A 3 52.13 4.12 -67.16
C SER A 3 50.87 3.25 -67.05
N SER A 4 50.83 2.27 -66.17
CA SER A 4 49.64 1.54 -65.79
C SER A 4 49.10 2.11 -64.52
N PRO A 5 47.77 2.24 -64.36
CA PRO A 5 47.19 2.70 -63.13
C PRO A 5 46.86 1.56 -62.18
N LEU A 6 47.25 1.71 -60.93
CA LEU A 6 46.77 0.94 -59.76
C LEU A 6 45.32 1.35 -59.47
N PHE A 7 44.42 0.40 -59.36
CA PHE A 7 43.00 0.58 -58.93
C PHE A 7 42.69 -0.18 -57.65
N PRO A 8 41.64 0.21 -56.91
CA PRO A 8 41.64 0.23 -55.47
C PRO A 8 40.88 -0.96 -54.86
N LEU A 9 41.43 -1.51 -53.84
CA LEU A 9 40.81 -2.55 -53.00
C LEU A 9 40.15 -2.01 -51.69
N ALA A 10 40.01 -0.67 -51.60
CA ALA A 10 39.50 -0.08 -50.33
C ALA A 10 37.97 -0.02 -50.19
N GLY A 11 37.20 -0.18 -51.27
CA GLY A 11 35.73 0.02 -51.27
C GLY A 11 34.90 -1.14 -50.69
N LYS A 12 35.44 -2.39 -50.66
CA LYS A 12 34.67 -3.55 -50.22
C LYS A 12 34.70 -3.80 -48.72
N ILE A 13 35.75 -3.36 -48.05
CA ILE A 13 35.90 -3.59 -46.58
C ILE A 13 35.00 -2.64 -45.79
N ILE A 14 34.84 -1.39 -46.23
CA ILE A 14 34.02 -0.39 -45.51
C ILE A 14 32.53 -0.75 -45.56
N PHE A 15 32.06 -1.41 -46.62
CA PHE A 15 30.63 -1.79 -46.77
C PHE A 15 30.26 -3.02 -45.89
N GLN A 16 31.23 -3.85 -45.53
CA GLN A 16 31.00 -5.03 -44.70
C GLN A 16 30.98 -4.67 -43.22
N GLU A 17 31.79 -3.70 -42.77
CA GLU A 17 31.75 -3.24 -41.36
C GLU A 17 30.48 -2.48 -41.01
N SER A 18 29.91 -1.68 -41.95
CA SER A 18 28.65 -0.98 -41.68
C SER A 18 27.47 -1.93 -41.51
N ARG A 19 27.42 -3.06 -42.25
CA ARG A 19 26.37 -4.08 -42.11
C ARG A 19 26.47 -4.86 -40.80
N ILE A 20 27.66 -5.11 -40.29
CA ILE A 20 27.91 -5.77 -39.02
C ILE A 20 27.52 -4.84 -37.85
N ALA A 21 27.88 -3.54 -37.96
CA ALA A 21 27.49 -2.56 -36.95
C ALA A 21 25.97 -2.38 -36.82
N HIS A 22 25.26 -2.33 -37.96
CA HIS A 22 23.78 -2.26 -37.96
C HIS A 22 23.12 -3.55 -37.42
N ALA A 23 23.69 -4.72 -37.70
CA ALA A 23 23.20 -6.00 -37.14
C ALA A 23 23.43 -6.07 -35.64
N PHE A 24 24.54 -5.57 -35.09
CA PHE A 24 24.82 -5.52 -33.67
C PHE A 24 23.91 -4.52 -32.94
N ALA A 25 23.65 -3.34 -33.53
CA ALA A 25 22.72 -2.37 -32.98
C ALA A 25 21.27 -2.91 -32.95
N ALA A 26 20.83 -3.58 -34.01
CA ALA A 26 19.50 -4.23 -34.04
C ALA A 26 19.38 -5.36 -33.03
N MET A 27 20.45 -6.13 -32.83
CA MET A 27 20.47 -7.22 -31.83
C MET A 27 20.45 -6.70 -30.38
N GLN A 28 21.10 -5.57 -30.11
CA GLN A 28 21.01 -4.91 -28.80
C GLN A 28 19.60 -4.38 -28.51
N HIS A 29 18.93 -3.79 -29.50
CA HIS A 29 17.54 -3.36 -29.34
C HIS A 29 16.57 -4.52 -29.13
N ILE A 30 16.76 -5.65 -29.82
CA ILE A 30 15.96 -6.85 -29.63
C ILE A 30 16.21 -7.45 -28.24
N LEU A 31 17.46 -7.46 -27.76
CA LEU A 31 17.79 -7.97 -26.42
C LEU A 31 17.17 -7.09 -25.31
N VAL A 32 17.18 -5.77 -25.47
CA VAL A 32 16.51 -4.84 -24.54
C VAL A 32 14.99 -5.04 -24.58
N TYR A 33 14.39 -5.28 -25.74
CA TYR A 33 12.95 -5.58 -25.87
C TYR A 33 12.59 -6.91 -25.25
N ILE A 34 13.41 -7.96 -25.41
CA ILE A 34 13.17 -9.28 -24.82
C ILE A 34 13.32 -9.21 -23.28
N ILE A 35 14.33 -8.48 -22.76
CA ILE A 35 14.52 -8.28 -21.33
C ILE A 35 13.37 -7.42 -20.75
N SER A 36 12.92 -6.38 -21.48
CA SER A 36 11.79 -5.56 -21.06
C SER A 36 10.47 -6.33 -21.14
N PHE A 37 10.28 -7.19 -22.15
CA PHE A 37 9.11 -8.06 -22.29
C PHE A 37 9.08 -9.18 -21.23
N CYS A 38 10.22 -9.79 -20.90
CA CYS A 38 10.32 -10.75 -19.78
C CYS A 38 10.10 -10.10 -18.43
N LEU A 39 10.46 -8.83 -18.24
CA LEU A 39 10.15 -8.06 -17.04
C LEU A 39 8.66 -7.70 -16.95
N ILE A 40 8.01 -7.40 -18.09
CA ILE A 40 6.57 -7.08 -18.13
C ILE A 40 5.72 -8.34 -17.97
N THR A 41 6.11 -9.48 -18.52
CA THR A 41 5.36 -10.74 -18.37
C THR A 41 5.51 -11.38 -16.99
N ARG A 42 6.54 -11.01 -16.19
CA ARG A 42 6.63 -11.38 -14.78
C ARG A 42 5.72 -10.57 -13.87
N PHE A 43 5.17 -9.45 -14.36
CA PHE A 43 4.24 -8.61 -13.58
C PHE A 43 2.77 -9.01 -13.72
N THR A 44 2.40 -9.93 -14.63
CA THR A 44 1.01 -10.39 -14.82
C THR A 44 0.69 -11.70 -14.14
N GLN A 45 1.71 -12.41 -13.63
CA GLN A 45 1.50 -13.50 -12.71
C GLN A 45 1.82 -12.97 -11.33
N ALA A 46 0.76 -12.60 -10.57
CA ALA A 46 0.89 -12.37 -9.15
C ALA A 46 1.38 -13.70 -8.56
N ASP A 47 2.70 -13.82 -8.44
CA ASP A 47 3.27 -14.84 -7.58
C ASP A 47 2.56 -14.71 -6.24
N PRO A 48 2.05 -15.82 -5.67
CA PRO A 48 1.50 -15.78 -4.32
C PRO A 48 2.61 -15.15 -3.49
N ILE A 49 2.28 -14.04 -2.83
CA ILE A 49 3.16 -13.32 -1.93
C ILE A 49 3.76 -14.38 -0.99
N GLN A 50 4.89 -14.95 -1.37
CA GLN A 50 5.84 -15.42 -0.38
C GLN A 50 6.36 -14.10 0.21
N ALA A 51 5.60 -13.62 1.19
CA ALA A 51 6.07 -12.60 2.07
C ALA A 51 7.36 -13.16 2.68
N ASN A 52 8.50 -12.81 2.10
CA ASN A 52 9.71 -12.69 2.86
C ASN A 52 9.40 -11.59 3.87
N ILE A 53 8.64 -11.99 4.88
CA ILE A 53 8.42 -11.21 6.08
C ILE A 53 9.80 -11.12 6.67
N ILE A 54 10.40 -9.94 6.51
CA ILE A 54 11.64 -9.58 7.15
C ILE A 54 11.40 -9.81 8.64
N THR A 55 11.98 -10.89 9.14
CA THR A 55 12.04 -11.22 10.56
C THR A 55 13.04 -10.27 11.19
N GLU A 56 12.61 -9.07 11.53
CA GLU A 56 13.30 -8.22 12.49
C GLU A 56 12.35 -7.94 13.64
N GLU A 57 12.80 -8.43 14.80
CA GLU A 57 12.28 -8.26 16.15
C GLU A 57 10.89 -8.83 16.46
N LYS A 58 10.97 -9.96 17.11
CA LYS A 58 9.93 -10.66 17.84
C LYS A 58 9.35 -9.74 18.93
N PRO A 59 8.09 -9.32 18.87
CA PRO A 59 7.44 -8.80 20.05
C PRO A 59 7.33 -9.94 21.05
N SER A 60 7.93 -9.73 22.23
CA SER A 60 7.96 -10.67 23.32
C SER A 60 6.54 -11.01 23.78
N GLY A 61 6.20 -12.28 23.77
CA GLY A 61 5.16 -12.80 24.65
C GLY A 61 3.81 -13.19 24.06
N ARG A 62 3.70 -13.68 22.80
CA ARG A 62 2.44 -14.31 22.36
C ARG A 62 2.57 -15.82 22.26
N LYS A 63 1.73 -16.57 23.01
CA LYS A 63 1.49 -17.99 22.76
C LYS A 63 0.85 -18.13 21.38
N SER A 64 1.46 -18.92 20.51
CA SER A 64 0.97 -19.27 19.18
C SER A 64 -0.44 -19.87 19.31
N ALA A 65 -1.45 -19.11 18.92
CA ALA A 65 -2.80 -19.65 18.77
C ALA A 65 -2.83 -20.61 17.58
N SER A 66 -3.27 -21.81 17.81
CA SER A 66 -3.52 -22.83 16.81
C SER A 66 -4.57 -22.37 15.81
N GLY A 67 -4.18 -22.01 14.59
CA GLY A 67 -5.05 -21.82 13.44
C GLY A 67 -6.15 -20.75 13.59
N LEU A 68 -6.56 -20.18 12.47
CA LEU A 68 -7.70 -19.26 12.43
C LEU A 68 -9.00 -20.06 12.58
N VAL A 69 -9.85 -19.69 13.55
CA VAL A 69 -11.21 -20.23 13.68
C VAL A 69 -12.11 -19.49 12.69
N ILE A 70 -12.58 -20.21 11.67
CA ILE A 70 -13.44 -19.63 10.62
C ILE A 70 -14.90 -19.94 10.98
N PRO A 71 -15.71 -18.93 11.40
CA PRO A 71 -17.14 -19.12 11.61
C PRO A 71 -17.84 -19.61 10.34
N GLU A 72 -18.86 -20.43 10.46
CA GLU A 72 -19.59 -21.04 9.34
C GLU A 72 -20.06 -19.99 8.31
N LYS A 73 -20.54 -18.84 8.77
CA LYS A 73 -20.96 -17.71 7.91
C LYS A 73 -19.88 -17.15 6.98
N PHE A 74 -18.60 -17.45 7.26
CA PHE A 74 -17.46 -17.03 6.42
C PHE A 74 -16.83 -18.19 5.65
N SER A 75 -17.27 -19.44 5.85
CA SER A 75 -16.64 -20.65 5.28
C SER A 75 -16.49 -20.57 3.76
N ASN A 76 -17.48 -20.03 3.06
CA ASN A 76 -17.46 -19.90 1.59
C ASN A 76 -16.63 -18.73 1.08
N ARG A 77 -16.23 -17.79 1.94
CA ARG A 77 -15.49 -16.57 1.59
C ARG A 77 -14.01 -16.65 1.94
N VAL A 78 -13.62 -17.59 2.80
CA VAL A 78 -12.26 -17.74 3.32
C VAL A 78 -11.59 -18.94 2.67
N LYS A 79 -10.46 -18.70 2.04
CA LYS A 79 -9.63 -19.76 1.44
C LYS A 79 -8.32 -19.88 2.21
N LYS A 80 -7.98 -21.09 2.66
CA LYS A 80 -6.65 -21.37 3.20
C LYS A 80 -5.66 -21.48 2.04
N ILE A 81 -4.60 -20.67 2.06
CA ILE A 81 -3.58 -20.60 1.00
C ILE A 81 -2.18 -21.01 1.47
N GLY A 82 -1.99 -21.26 2.76
CA GLY A 82 -0.74 -21.70 3.38
C GLY A 82 -0.95 -22.17 4.81
N ALA A 83 0.12 -22.53 5.52
CA ALA A 83 0.05 -23.08 6.88
C ALA A 83 -0.70 -22.13 7.85
N ASN A 84 -0.37 -20.83 7.81
CA ASN A 84 -0.99 -19.78 8.61
C ASN A 84 -1.61 -18.68 7.75
N LEU A 85 -1.69 -18.90 6.42
CA LEU A 85 -2.15 -17.91 5.46
C LEU A 85 -3.55 -18.25 4.96
N TYR A 86 -4.40 -17.24 4.98
CA TYR A 86 -5.78 -17.31 4.50
C TYR A 86 -6.06 -16.12 3.59
N ARG A 87 -7.11 -16.21 2.79
CA ARG A 87 -7.54 -15.14 1.89
C ARG A 87 -9.05 -14.91 2.01
N VAL A 88 -9.43 -13.63 2.10
CA VAL A 88 -10.82 -13.17 2.03
C VAL A 88 -10.89 -12.12 0.92
N GLY A 89 -11.56 -12.44 -0.21
CA GLY A 89 -11.40 -11.62 -1.41
C GLY A 89 -9.93 -11.53 -1.79
N ASP A 90 -9.41 -10.30 -1.91
CA ASP A 90 -7.98 -10.04 -2.16
C ASP A 90 -7.20 -9.61 -0.90
N VAL A 91 -7.79 -9.77 0.29
CA VAL A 91 -7.11 -9.56 1.57
C VAL A 91 -6.43 -10.86 2.00
N THR A 92 -5.13 -10.82 2.23
CA THR A 92 -4.37 -11.92 2.83
C THR A 92 -4.33 -11.76 4.34
N ILE A 93 -4.61 -12.82 5.07
CA ILE A 93 -4.55 -12.90 6.54
C ILE A 93 -3.36 -13.80 6.91
N ASP A 94 -2.44 -13.29 7.72
CA ASP A 94 -1.46 -14.11 8.41
C ASP A 94 -1.95 -14.31 9.86
N SER A 95 -2.44 -15.52 10.16
CA SER A 95 -2.97 -15.85 11.48
C SER A 95 -1.88 -16.01 12.55
N LYS A 96 -0.62 -16.24 12.16
CA LYS A 96 0.52 -16.31 13.08
C LYS A 96 0.96 -14.90 13.50
N LEU A 97 1.04 -13.97 12.54
CA LEU A 97 1.42 -12.58 12.79
C LEU A 97 0.22 -11.72 13.22
N GLN A 98 -1.01 -12.24 13.14
CA GLN A 98 -2.24 -11.54 13.46
C GLN A 98 -2.42 -10.25 12.64
N VAL A 99 -2.15 -10.34 11.33
CA VAL A 99 -2.18 -9.19 10.43
C VAL A 99 -2.99 -9.48 9.16
N ALA A 100 -3.74 -8.48 8.71
CA ALA A 100 -4.37 -8.43 7.40
C ALA A 100 -3.49 -7.61 6.45
N VAL A 101 -3.24 -8.13 5.25
CA VAL A 101 -2.35 -7.51 4.24
C VAL A 101 -3.08 -7.41 2.92
N PHE A 102 -3.01 -6.25 2.27
CA PHE A 102 -3.61 -6.03 0.96
C PHE A 102 -2.94 -4.87 0.21
N PRO A 103 -3.05 -4.83 -1.13
CA PRO A 103 -2.45 -3.78 -1.93
C PRO A 103 -3.26 -2.49 -1.89
N ALA A 104 -2.55 -1.35 -1.97
CA ALA A 104 -3.11 -0.04 -2.22
C ALA A 104 -2.20 0.75 -3.16
N LYS A 105 -2.69 1.89 -3.63
CA LYS A 105 -1.98 2.81 -4.52
C LYS A 105 -1.85 4.17 -3.85
N VAL A 106 -0.69 4.81 -3.97
CA VAL A 106 -0.53 6.21 -3.57
C VAL A 106 -1.37 7.08 -4.50
N ASN A 107 -2.42 7.68 -3.95
CA ASN A 107 -3.39 8.45 -4.72
C ASN A 107 -3.05 9.94 -4.74
N GLN A 108 -2.76 10.52 -3.58
CA GLN A 108 -2.46 11.94 -3.44
C GLN A 108 -1.24 12.16 -2.54
N ILE A 109 -0.34 13.06 -2.95
CA ILE A 109 0.85 13.45 -2.18
C ILE A 109 0.94 14.96 -1.97
N ILE A 110 -0.02 15.72 -2.49
CA ILE A 110 -0.13 17.18 -2.40
C ILE A 110 -1.58 17.53 -2.06
N GLY A 111 -1.79 18.56 -1.25
CA GLY A 111 -3.11 19.02 -0.83
C GLY A 111 -3.60 18.37 0.46
N LEU A 112 -4.75 18.84 0.90
CA LEU A 112 -5.43 18.36 2.10
C LEU A 112 -5.93 16.94 1.91
N ILE A 113 -5.85 16.16 2.98
CA ILE A 113 -6.44 14.83 3.04
C ILE A 113 -7.32 14.70 4.28
N GLU A 114 -8.45 14.04 4.12
CA GLU A 114 -9.38 13.68 5.19
C GLU A 114 -9.34 12.17 5.46
N TYR A 115 -8.80 11.39 4.52
CA TYR A 115 -8.70 9.94 4.60
C TYR A 115 -7.27 9.46 4.36
N ALA A 116 -6.85 8.51 5.16
CA ALA A 116 -5.60 7.79 4.90
C ALA A 116 -5.80 6.70 3.82
N LEU A 117 -7.01 6.10 3.74
CA LEU A 117 -7.33 5.07 2.75
C LEU A 117 -8.83 5.06 2.42
N VAL A 118 -9.14 5.03 1.14
CA VAL A 118 -10.48 4.79 0.59
C VAL A 118 -10.43 3.75 -0.53
N THR A 119 -11.59 3.31 -1.00
CA THR A 119 -11.65 2.55 -2.26
C THR A 119 -11.48 3.47 -3.47
N ASP A 120 -11.17 2.91 -4.65
CA ASP A 120 -11.07 3.68 -5.91
C ASP A 120 -12.39 4.37 -6.30
N SER A 121 -13.52 3.94 -5.75
CA SER A 121 -14.85 4.56 -5.93
C SER A 121 -15.25 5.50 -4.79
N GLY A 122 -14.42 5.62 -3.76
CA GLY A 122 -14.67 6.49 -2.61
C GLY A 122 -14.19 7.92 -2.83
N LYS A 123 -13.90 8.63 -1.74
CA LYS A 123 -13.46 10.03 -1.73
C LYS A 123 -11.98 10.19 -2.08
N VAL A 124 -11.59 9.78 -3.28
CA VAL A 124 -10.17 9.75 -3.73
C VAL A 124 -9.53 11.13 -3.78
N HIS A 125 -10.31 12.19 -4.01
CA HIS A 125 -9.79 13.56 -4.13
C HIS A 125 -9.29 14.15 -2.81
N GLU A 126 -9.59 13.52 -1.68
CA GLU A 126 -9.15 13.93 -0.34
C GLU A 126 -8.49 12.78 0.43
N SER A 127 -7.83 11.87 -0.29
CA SER A 127 -7.32 10.61 0.26
C SER A 127 -5.86 10.37 -0.10
N PHE A 128 -5.05 9.95 0.90
CA PHE A 128 -3.66 9.59 0.67
C PHE A 128 -3.54 8.35 -0.22
N LEU A 129 -4.24 7.28 0.14
CA LEU A 129 -4.19 6.00 -0.57
C LEU A 129 -5.56 5.62 -1.12
N SER A 130 -5.57 4.90 -2.24
CA SER A 130 -6.76 4.23 -2.75
C SER A 130 -6.51 2.73 -2.96
N THR A 131 -7.59 1.93 -2.93
CA THR A 131 -7.52 0.49 -3.14
C THR A 131 -8.74 -0.03 -3.88
N LYS A 132 -8.58 -1.15 -4.60
CA LYS A 132 -9.69 -1.92 -5.19
C LYS A 132 -10.34 -2.91 -4.23
N ILE A 133 -9.77 -3.05 -3.03
CA ILE A 133 -10.26 -4.00 -2.03
C ILE A 133 -11.59 -3.51 -1.47
N LYS A 134 -12.55 -4.40 -1.38
CA LYS A 134 -13.86 -4.09 -0.78
C LYS A 134 -13.71 -3.90 0.73
N PRO A 135 -14.26 -2.84 1.31
CA PRO A 135 -14.26 -2.62 2.76
C PRO A 135 -14.78 -3.82 3.55
N GLY A 136 -15.84 -4.47 3.06
CA GLY A 136 -16.40 -5.67 3.68
C GLY A 136 -15.45 -6.86 3.73
N ASP A 137 -14.49 -6.99 2.82
CA ASP A 137 -13.45 -8.04 2.87
C ASP A 137 -12.39 -7.69 3.92
N VAL A 138 -11.99 -6.42 4.01
CA VAL A 138 -11.09 -5.94 5.08
C VAL A 138 -11.74 -6.13 6.44
N HIS A 139 -13.03 -5.76 6.57
CA HIS A 139 -13.78 -5.92 7.81
C HIS A 139 -13.87 -7.40 8.24
N ALA A 140 -14.20 -8.29 7.31
CA ALA A 140 -14.26 -9.72 7.56
C ALA A 140 -12.89 -10.28 8.00
N ALA A 141 -11.80 -9.84 7.36
CA ALA A 141 -10.44 -10.23 7.74
C ALA A 141 -10.11 -9.81 9.18
N MET A 142 -10.46 -8.59 9.57
CA MET A 142 -10.20 -8.09 10.92
C MET A 142 -11.05 -8.81 11.97
N LEU A 143 -12.31 -9.14 11.69
CA LEU A 143 -13.14 -9.97 12.55
C LEU A 143 -12.56 -11.37 12.75
N LEU A 144 -12.07 -11.98 11.67
CA LEU A 144 -11.40 -13.29 11.74
C LEU A 144 -10.12 -13.25 12.57
N LEU A 145 -9.40 -12.13 12.57
CA LEU A 145 -8.25 -11.88 13.45
C LEU A 145 -8.66 -11.55 14.90
N GLY A 146 -9.96 -11.55 15.21
CA GLY A 146 -10.46 -11.35 16.57
C GLY A 146 -10.47 -9.89 17.01
N VAL A 147 -10.41 -8.93 16.10
CA VAL A 147 -10.54 -7.50 16.44
C VAL A 147 -11.93 -7.26 17.03
N LYS A 148 -11.97 -6.66 18.20
CA LYS A 148 -13.22 -6.23 18.85
C LYS A 148 -13.75 -4.96 18.20
N ILE A 149 -15.04 -4.70 18.36
CA ILE A 149 -15.70 -3.48 17.90
C ILE A 149 -16.35 -2.79 19.11
N PRO A 150 -15.88 -1.60 19.50
CA PRO A 150 -14.66 -0.95 19.06
C PRO A 150 -13.40 -1.65 19.55
N GLY A 151 -12.30 -1.52 18.78
CA GLY A 151 -11.00 -2.09 19.15
C GLY A 151 -9.87 -1.29 18.52
N ASN A 152 -8.66 -1.44 19.09
CA ASN A 152 -7.50 -0.72 18.58
C ASN A 152 -6.74 -1.55 17.55
N VAL A 153 -6.29 -0.87 16.47
CA VAL A 153 -5.45 -1.47 15.44
C VAL A 153 -4.26 -0.56 15.12
N SER A 154 -3.16 -1.16 14.69
CA SER A 154 -2.06 -0.44 14.03
C SER A 154 -2.19 -0.58 12.53
N VAL A 155 -1.75 0.46 11.81
CA VAL A 155 -1.73 0.46 10.36
C VAL A 155 -0.34 0.87 9.89
N GLU A 156 0.25 0.03 9.05
CA GLU A 156 1.54 0.28 8.43
C GLU A 156 1.44 0.15 6.92
N ILE A 157 2.33 0.84 6.22
CA ILE A 157 2.49 0.73 4.78
C ILE A 157 3.90 0.27 4.45
N ALA A 158 4.05 -0.52 3.38
CA ALA A 158 5.36 -0.93 2.89
C ALA A 158 5.44 -0.79 1.36
N TRP A 159 6.63 -0.43 0.89
CA TRP A 159 6.96 -0.31 -0.52
C TRP A 159 8.43 -0.62 -0.77
N GLN A 160 8.81 -0.78 -2.02
CA GLN A 160 10.20 -1.00 -2.40
C GLN A 160 10.90 0.29 -2.80
N VAL A 161 12.13 0.48 -2.29
CA VAL A 161 13.09 1.50 -2.70
C VAL A 161 14.36 0.77 -3.07
N ASP A 162 14.81 0.88 -4.32
CA ASP A 162 16.03 0.24 -4.82
C ASP A 162 16.09 -1.28 -4.50
N GLY A 163 14.95 -1.96 -4.67
CA GLY A 163 14.81 -3.40 -4.41
C GLY A 163 14.73 -3.80 -2.93
N LYS A 164 14.79 -2.84 -2.01
CA LYS A 164 14.65 -3.07 -0.55
C LYS A 164 13.27 -2.64 -0.06
N TRP A 165 12.68 -3.44 0.80
CA TRP A 165 11.42 -3.09 1.45
C TRP A 165 11.62 -2.03 2.52
N THR A 166 10.82 -0.97 2.44
CA THR A 166 10.66 0.02 3.50
C THR A 166 9.27 -0.16 4.09
N ARG A 167 9.16 -0.24 5.42
CA ARG A 167 7.88 -0.37 6.14
C ARG A 167 7.82 0.69 7.23
N LYS A 168 6.69 1.39 7.32
CA LYS A 168 6.47 2.48 8.29
C LYS A 168 5.02 2.51 8.75
N SER A 169 4.79 3.08 9.94
CA SER A 169 3.44 3.49 10.33
C SER A 169 2.86 4.47 9.32
N ILE A 170 1.60 4.30 8.95
CA ILE A 170 0.93 5.22 8.01
C ILE A 170 0.86 6.64 8.59
N THR A 171 0.76 6.80 9.90
CA THR A 171 0.74 8.10 10.57
C THR A 171 2.04 8.87 10.40
N SER A 172 3.19 8.18 10.29
CA SER A 172 4.49 8.82 10.02
C SER A 172 4.61 9.39 8.60
N CYS A 173 3.67 9.04 7.73
CA CYS A 173 3.57 9.55 6.36
C CYS A 173 2.60 10.74 6.25
N ILE A 174 1.97 11.12 7.35
CA ILE A 174 0.98 12.19 7.43
C ILE A 174 1.52 13.30 8.33
N ALA A 175 1.42 14.53 7.87
CA ALA A 175 1.73 15.70 8.62
C ALA A 175 0.47 16.52 8.90
N GLN A 176 0.51 17.28 9.98
CA GLN A 176 -0.50 18.26 10.36
C GLN A 176 0.06 19.66 10.27
N TYR A 177 -0.79 20.63 10.01
CA TYR A 177 -0.46 22.05 10.06
C TYR A 177 -1.65 22.85 10.57
N PRO A 178 -1.42 24.00 11.27
CA PRO A 178 -2.47 24.90 11.70
C PRO A 178 -3.21 25.51 10.50
N LEU A 179 -4.54 25.49 10.51
CA LEU A 179 -5.37 26.04 9.41
C LEU A 179 -5.19 27.54 9.21
N GLU A 180 -4.81 28.29 10.24
CA GLU A 180 -4.47 29.71 10.16
C GLU A 180 -3.35 30.01 9.16
N VAL A 181 -2.49 29.02 8.88
CA VAL A 181 -1.37 29.12 7.95
C VAL A 181 -1.75 28.66 6.54
N ALA A 182 -2.84 27.89 6.41
CA ALA A 182 -3.27 27.29 5.15
C ALA A 182 -3.75 28.33 4.12
N SER A 183 -4.25 29.49 4.58
CA SER A 183 -4.75 30.55 3.70
C SER A 183 -3.67 31.23 2.85
N GLU A 184 -2.39 31.11 3.23
CA GLU A 184 -1.29 31.80 2.54
C GLU A 184 -0.50 30.89 1.59
N GLN A 185 -0.62 29.55 1.72
CA GLN A 185 0.16 28.59 0.93
C GLN A 185 -0.64 27.31 0.65
N GLU A 186 -1.58 27.38 -0.27
CA GLU A 186 -2.18 26.16 -0.81
C GLU A 186 -1.07 25.23 -1.34
N ASN A 187 -0.95 24.02 -0.77
CA ASN A 187 -0.21 22.87 -1.29
C ASN A 187 1.30 22.72 -0.99
N LYS A 188 1.89 23.39 0.00
CA LYS A 188 3.30 23.17 0.36
C LYS A 188 3.45 22.66 1.79
N GLU A 189 4.37 21.69 2.00
CA GLU A 189 4.94 21.43 3.32
C GLU A 189 5.50 22.73 3.85
N THR A 190 4.89 23.27 4.91
CA THR A 190 5.35 24.50 5.54
C THR A 190 6.34 24.17 6.64
N ASP A 191 7.21 25.10 7.01
CA ASP A 191 8.10 24.96 8.17
C ASP A 191 7.32 24.78 9.50
N LYS A 192 6.01 25.04 9.49
CA LYS A 192 5.09 24.86 10.63
C LYS A 192 4.39 23.48 10.61
N SER A 193 4.63 22.65 9.59
CA SER A 193 4.10 21.28 9.56
C SER A 193 4.83 20.42 10.59
N PHE A 194 4.08 19.58 11.29
CA PHE A 194 4.62 18.62 12.24
C PHE A 194 4.08 17.24 11.96
N GLU A 195 4.87 16.23 12.29
CA GLU A 195 4.49 14.84 12.11
C GLU A 195 3.28 14.50 12.98
N LEU A 196 2.33 13.80 12.41
CA LEU A 196 1.23 13.23 13.17
C LEU A 196 1.82 12.28 14.21
N LYS A 197 1.55 12.55 15.49
CA LYS A 197 2.07 11.72 16.58
C LYS A 197 1.70 10.26 16.35
N PRO A 198 2.56 9.31 16.76
CA PRO A 198 2.21 7.90 16.73
C PRO A 198 0.84 7.70 17.36
N SER A 199 -0.10 7.25 16.57
CA SER A 199 -1.49 7.12 16.96
C SER A 199 -1.93 5.70 16.65
N SER A 200 -2.83 5.18 17.44
CA SER A 200 -3.57 3.98 17.09
C SER A 200 -4.75 4.36 16.18
N TRP A 201 -5.40 3.33 15.68
CA TRP A 201 -6.65 3.50 14.94
C TRP A 201 -7.74 2.77 15.70
N THR A 202 -8.87 3.40 15.90
CA THR A 202 -10.04 2.75 16.49
C THR A 202 -10.83 2.06 15.40
N TRP A 203 -10.85 0.73 15.42
CA TRP A 203 -11.66 -0.08 14.53
C TRP A 203 -13.12 -0.01 14.97
N THR A 204 -13.93 0.76 14.26
CA THR A 204 -15.36 0.94 14.55
C THR A 204 -16.22 -0.09 13.82
N GLY A 205 -15.68 -0.68 12.72
CA GLY A 205 -16.36 -1.65 11.91
C GLY A 205 -17.43 -1.05 10.99
N SER A 206 -17.52 0.29 10.89
CA SER A 206 -18.55 0.99 10.12
C SER A 206 -19.97 0.75 10.67
N ARG A 207 -20.96 1.25 9.98
CA ARG A 207 -22.38 0.98 10.27
C ARG A 207 -22.94 -0.07 9.32
N VAL A 208 -23.96 -0.78 9.77
CA VAL A 208 -24.72 -1.71 8.94
C VAL A 208 -26.13 -1.18 8.78
N ARG A 209 -26.58 -1.04 7.54
CA ARG A 209 -27.97 -0.63 7.26
C ARG A 209 -28.96 -1.72 7.65
N PRO A 210 -30.24 -1.41 7.83
CA PRO A 210 -31.28 -2.43 8.05
C PRO A 210 -31.33 -3.50 6.94
N SER A 211 -30.87 -3.16 5.73
CA SER A 211 -30.72 -4.10 4.60
C SER A 211 -29.56 -5.09 4.76
N GLY A 212 -28.71 -4.96 5.81
CA GLY A 212 -27.53 -5.76 6.01
C GLY A 212 -26.28 -5.26 5.24
N ILE A 213 -26.38 -4.15 4.54
CA ILE A 213 -25.27 -3.56 3.76
C ILE A 213 -24.37 -2.76 4.70
N LEU A 214 -23.06 -3.01 4.61
CA LEU A 214 -22.04 -2.24 5.32
C LEU A 214 -21.89 -0.87 4.65
N THR A 215 -22.04 0.23 5.42
CA THR A 215 -22.00 1.58 4.84
C THR A 215 -20.62 1.93 4.27
N ALA A 216 -19.55 1.33 4.78
CA ALA A 216 -18.22 1.44 4.19
C ALA A 216 -18.14 0.88 2.76
N ASP A 217 -18.91 -0.16 2.41
CA ASP A 217 -18.97 -0.70 1.04
C ASP A 217 -19.62 0.29 0.05
N GLU A 218 -20.52 1.16 0.54
CA GLU A 218 -21.17 2.19 -0.26
C GLU A 218 -20.32 3.47 -0.36
N SER A 219 -19.76 3.93 0.78
CA SER A 219 -18.97 5.16 0.85
C SER A 219 -17.54 4.98 0.35
N GLY A 220 -17.02 3.77 0.42
CA GLY A 220 -15.62 3.45 0.15
C GLY A 220 -14.66 3.88 1.27
N SER A 221 -15.15 4.34 2.43
CA SER A 221 -14.32 4.85 3.54
C SER A 221 -13.72 3.71 4.35
N ILE A 222 -12.39 3.62 4.40
CA ILE A 222 -11.67 2.57 5.15
C ILE A 222 -10.97 3.15 6.38
N LEU A 223 -10.05 4.10 6.19
CA LEU A 223 -9.29 4.74 7.27
C LEU A 223 -9.52 6.26 7.22
N SER A 224 -10.24 6.80 8.18
CA SER A 224 -10.55 8.23 8.23
C SER A 224 -9.71 8.97 9.27
N LEU A 225 -9.24 10.17 8.90
CA LEU A 225 -8.53 11.12 9.76
C LEU A 225 -9.49 12.08 10.47
N GLN A 226 -10.75 12.09 10.08
CA GLN A 226 -11.83 12.91 10.65
C GLN A 226 -13.01 12.04 11.10
N PRO A 227 -13.98 12.59 11.84
CA PRO A 227 -15.18 11.87 12.20
C PRO A 227 -15.96 11.40 10.97
N ASP A 228 -16.03 10.09 10.76
CA ASP A 228 -16.81 9.46 9.69
C ASP A 228 -17.38 8.13 10.21
N SER A 229 -18.68 8.09 10.45
CA SER A 229 -19.38 6.89 10.94
C SER A 229 -19.47 5.76 9.89
N ASP A 230 -19.19 6.06 8.62
CA ASP A 230 -19.18 5.07 7.55
C ASP A 230 -17.81 4.42 7.38
N ALA A 231 -16.75 5.02 7.91
CA ALA A 231 -15.40 4.43 7.85
C ALA A 231 -15.28 3.18 8.71
N LEU A 232 -14.44 2.23 8.29
CA LEU A 232 -14.11 1.05 9.09
C LEU A 232 -13.26 1.39 10.32
N SER A 233 -12.44 2.43 10.22
CA SER A 233 -11.56 2.83 11.30
C SER A 233 -11.31 4.32 11.31
N LEU A 234 -11.19 4.87 12.51
CA LEU A 234 -10.91 6.28 12.79
C LEU A 234 -9.57 6.42 13.46
N ILE A 235 -8.83 7.49 13.16
CA ILE A 235 -7.60 7.80 13.89
C ILE A 235 -7.88 8.07 15.36
N ALA A 236 -6.98 7.65 16.25
CA ALA A 236 -7.10 7.84 17.69
C ALA A 236 -5.76 8.31 18.31
N PRO A 237 -5.72 9.46 19.03
CA PRO A 237 -6.86 10.36 19.26
C PRO A 237 -7.32 11.05 17.97
N MET A 238 -8.58 11.47 17.94
CA MET A 238 -9.13 12.26 16.83
C MET A 238 -8.38 13.56 16.66
N ILE A 239 -8.15 13.93 15.39
CA ILE A 239 -7.56 15.21 15.03
C ILE A 239 -8.59 16.31 15.24
N ASP A 240 -8.19 17.41 15.85
CA ASP A 240 -9.01 18.63 15.91
C ASP A 240 -9.01 19.32 14.53
N THR A 241 -9.94 18.90 13.68
CA THR A 241 -10.06 19.40 12.31
C THR A 241 -10.53 20.86 12.21
N SER A 242 -10.96 21.47 13.31
CA SER A 242 -11.24 22.91 13.36
C SER A 242 -9.97 23.77 13.43
N ARG A 243 -8.85 23.16 13.86
CA ARG A 243 -7.57 23.85 14.08
C ARG A 243 -6.46 23.36 13.16
N PHE A 244 -6.54 22.11 12.72
CA PHE A 244 -5.46 21.45 11.98
C PHE A 244 -5.97 20.80 10.71
N GLY A 245 -5.25 21.03 9.61
CA GLY A 245 -5.38 20.25 8.38
C GLY A 245 -4.38 19.12 8.36
N SER A 246 -4.69 18.06 7.62
CA SER A 246 -3.77 16.94 7.37
C SER A 246 -3.33 16.94 5.92
N HIS A 247 -2.06 16.61 5.66
CA HIS A 247 -1.53 16.40 4.33
C HIS A 247 -0.51 15.26 4.33
N VAL A 248 -0.18 14.74 3.17
CA VAL A 248 0.85 13.71 3.01
C VAL A 248 2.23 14.36 3.11
N TRP A 249 3.13 13.73 3.86
CA TRP A 249 4.53 14.15 3.91
C TRP A 249 5.25 13.62 2.66
N SER A 250 5.24 14.40 1.59
CA SER A 250 5.64 13.99 0.24
C SER A 250 7.06 13.40 0.17
N LYS A 251 7.99 13.91 1.01
CA LYS A 251 9.38 13.42 1.09
C LYS A 251 9.53 12.07 1.79
N LYS A 252 8.51 11.59 2.50
CA LYS A 252 8.56 10.35 3.29
C LYS A 252 7.84 9.17 2.62
N VAL A 253 7.21 9.40 1.48
CA VAL A 253 6.35 8.43 0.78
C VAL A 253 6.81 8.21 -0.66
N PRO A 254 6.41 7.10 -1.30
CA PRO A 254 6.69 6.89 -2.70
C PRO A 254 5.88 7.85 -3.58
N LYS A 255 6.27 7.95 -4.85
CA LYS A 255 5.59 8.81 -5.82
C LYS A 255 4.12 8.46 -5.96
N LYS A 256 3.31 9.44 -6.38
CA LYS A 256 1.93 9.20 -6.80
C LYS A 256 1.85 8.02 -7.77
N ASP A 257 0.77 7.25 -7.69
CA ASP A 257 0.49 6.02 -8.45
C ASP A 257 1.40 4.82 -8.15
N SER A 258 2.35 4.94 -7.21
CA SER A 258 3.13 3.80 -6.73
C SER A 258 2.24 2.81 -5.95
N MET A 259 2.48 1.51 -6.19
CA MET A 259 1.83 0.46 -5.40
C MET A 259 2.53 0.29 -4.06
N VAL A 260 1.73 0.13 -3.02
CA VAL A 260 2.15 -0.14 -1.64
C VAL A 260 1.38 -1.33 -1.08
N GLN A 261 1.92 -1.95 -0.03
CA GLN A 261 1.20 -2.95 0.76
C GLN A 261 0.75 -2.30 2.07
N LEU A 262 -0.51 -2.52 2.41
CA LEU A 262 -1.05 -2.17 3.73
C LEU A 262 -1.01 -3.38 4.66
N PHE A 263 -0.72 -3.10 5.93
CA PHE A 263 -0.75 -4.06 7.03
C PHE A 263 -1.63 -3.48 8.13
N ILE A 264 -2.70 -4.19 8.49
CA ILE A 264 -3.57 -3.83 9.61
C ILE A 264 -3.49 -4.93 10.64
N GLN A 265 -3.09 -4.58 11.86
CA GLN A 265 -2.87 -5.51 12.96
C GLN A 265 -3.69 -5.11 14.18
N ALA A 266 -4.33 -6.07 14.84
CA ALA A 266 -4.98 -5.87 16.12
C ALA A 266 -3.96 -5.50 17.20
N ILE A 267 -4.25 -4.47 17.99
CA ILE A 267 -3.51 -4.14 19.21
C ILE A 267 -4.32 -4.66 20.39
N GLU A 268 -3.76 -5.61 21.15
CA GLU A 268 -4.36 -5.98 22.43
C GLU A 268 -4.15 -4.82 23.41
N THR A 269 -5.24 -4.23 23.89
CA THR A 269 -5.18 -3.41 25.10
C THR A 269 -4.80 -4.34 26.26
N GLU A 270 -3.66 -4.12 26.88
CA GLU A 270 -3.30 -4.77 28.12
C GLU A 270 -4.50 -4.61 29.08
N LYS A 271 -5.06 -5.72 29.52
CA LYS A 271 -5.99 -5.69 30.64
C LYS A 271 -5.17 -5.15 31.81
N ASN A 272 -5.48 -3.93 32.25
CA ASN A 272 -5.07 -3.47 33.58
C ASN A 272 -5.57 -4.50 34.58
N THR A 273 -4.80 -5.52 34.86
CA THR A 273 -4.91 -6.31 36.06
C THR A 273 -4.45 -5.39 37.18
N LYS A 274 -5.38 -4.59 37.71
CA LYS A 274 -5.18 -4.01 39.05
C LYS A 274 -4.97 -5.17 40.01
N PRO A 275 -3.93 -5.08 40.84
CA PRO A 275 -3.71 -6.03 41.91
C PRO A 275 -4.84 -6.02 42.94
#